data_80a6efc441856407242d46c618430e51
#
_entry.id   80a6efc441856407242d46c618430e51
#
_cell.length_a   1.000
_cell.length_b   1.000
_cell.length_c   1.000
_cell.angle_alpha   90.00
_cell.angle_beta   90.00
_cell.angle_gamma   90.00
#
_symmetry.space_group_name_H-M   'P 1'
#
loop_
_entity.id
_entity.type
_entity.pdbx_description
1 polymer ?
#
loop_
_entity_poly.entity_id
_entity_poly.type
_entity_poly.pdbx_seq_one_letter_code
_entity_poly.pdbx_strand_id
1 'polypeptide(L)'
;MATKKTVGHYCPDTQSEIQTDRPDVTNSSLVVPNGSFQAENGVNLTARRTSRSIDGTNTRIRLGVAHCVELLDLPDYVHSVHGGGPTGFSDVAPAIKAQLGPLSGGVALSATAGLGFPTGASRISGHAFNPMSKFPWSREIGGGWGLSGMFTQFWFPGQPKSNAISEATFVVEREIGAHADLFVEYVGDYPNHSGPGQVINSGTAYRFTPTQQIDFHAGFGLTKRSPTYFLGLGYSVRFDSLF
;
A
#
# COMPACT_ATOMS: atom_id res chain seq x y z
N MET A 1 -17.60 -11.40 -22.34
CA MET A 1 -17.46 -12.65 -21.56
C MET A 1 -16.67 -12.26 -20.33
N ALA A 2 -17.32 -12.08 -19.20
CA ALA A 2 -16.63 -11.75 -17.96
C ALA A 2 -15.75 -12.95 -17.58
N THR A 3 -14.46 -12.78 -17.60
CA THR A 3 -13.51 -13.73 -17.04
C THR A 3 -13.80 -13.80 -15.54
N LYS A 4 -14.36 -14.93 -15.10
CA LYS A 4 -14.47 -15.25 -13.68
C LYS A 4 -13.09 -15.01 -13.04
N LYS A 5 -12.98 -13.98 -12.19
CA LYS A 5 -11.92 -13.94 -11.17
C LYS A 5 -12.12 -15.21 -10.33
N THR A 6 -11.40 -16.26 -10.67
CA THR A 6 -11.32 -17.43 -9.82
C THR A 6 -10.53 -16.99 -8.59
N VAL A 7 -11.22 -16.75 -7.46
CA VAL A 7 -10.63 -16.91 -6.14
C VAL A 7 -10.29 -18.39 -6.04
N GLY A 8 -9.31 -18.80 -6.82
CA GLY A 8 -8.79 -20.15 -6.86
C GLY A 8 -7.79 -20.31 -5.74
N HIS A 9 -7.66 -21.51 -5.24
CA HIS A 9 -6.74 -21.98 -4.22
C HIS A 9 -5.25 -21.72 -4.49
N TYR A 10 -4.89 -20.78 -5.39
CA TYR A 10 -3.55 -20.63 -5.90
C TYR A 10 -3.13 -19.16 -5.93
N CYS A 11 -1.84 -18.94 -5.79
CA CYS A 11 -1.24 -17.64 -5.95
C CYS A 11 -1.34 -17.18 -7.41
N PRO A 12 -1.34 -15.85 -7.66
CA PRO A 12 -1.48 -15.31 -9.00
C PRO A 12 -0.45 -15.89 -9.99
N ASP A 13 -0.88 -16.07 -11.22
CA ASP A 13 -0.06 -16.40 -12.37
C ASP A 13 0.00 -15.23 -13.37
N THR A 14 0.74 -15.37 -14.44
CA THR A 14 0.91 -14.33 -15.46
C THR A 14 -0.37 -14.04 -16.26
N GLN A 15 -1.41 -14.85 -16.15
CA GLN A 15 -2.72 -14.61 -16.74
C GLN A 15 -3.63 -13.78 -15.84
N SER A 16 -3.27 -13.64 -14.56
CA SER A 16 -4.02 -12.84 -13.61
C SER A 16 -3.89 -11.34 -13.93
N GLU A 17 -4.94 -10.56 -13.68
CA GLU A 17 -4.85 -9.11 -13.75
C GLU A 17 -3.85 -8.57 -12.70
N ILE A 18 -3.26 -7.41 -13.00
CA ILE A 18 -2.36 -6.73 -12.08
C ILE A 18 -3.06 -6.49 -10.74
N GLN A 19 -2.35 -6.78 -9.65
CA GLN A 19 -2.79 -6.55 -8.28
C GLN A 19 -1.80 -5.60 -7.63
N THR A 20 -2.27 -4.39 -7.33
CA THR A 20 -1.42 -3.32 -6.80
C THR A 20 -1.61 -3.14 -5.30
N ASP A 21 -0.59 -2.59 -4.65
CA ASP A 21 -0.66 -2.07 -3.28
C ASP A 21 -1.07 -0.59 -3.26
N ARG A 22 -1.54 -0.07 -4.38
CA ARG A 22 -2.06 1.28 -4.62
C ARG A 22 -3.48 1.19 -5.18
N PRO A 23 -4.31 2.26 -5.05
CA PRO A 23 -4.06 3.60 -4.48
C PRO A 23 -4.37 3.73 -2.98
N ASP A 24 -4.97 2.71 -2.37
CA ASP A 24 -5.29 2.69 -0.95
C ASP A 24 -4.04 2.44 -0.07
N VAL A 25 -4.18 2.61 1.23
CA VAL A 25 -3.14 2.31 2.21
C VAL A 25 -3.07 0.79 2.45
N THR A 26 -4.22 0.13 2.33
CA THR A 26 -4.35 -1.33 2.44
C THR A 26 -3.60 -2.01 1.30
N ASN A 27 -2.58 -2.77 1.62
CA ASN A 27 -1.86 -3.53 0.60
C ASN A 27 -2.70 -4.71 0.10
N SER A 28 -2.49 -5.10 -1.15
CA SER A 28 -3.09 -6.32 -1.70
C SER A 28 -2.77 -7.54 -0.83
N SER A 29 -3.74 -8.42 -0.64
CA SER A 29 -3.53 -9.72 -0.01
C SER A 29 -2.89 -10.75 -0.94
N LEU A 30 -2.67 -10.38 -2.22
CA LEU A 30 -2.08 -11.24 -3.24
C LEU A 30 -0.64 -10.81 -3.54
N VAL A 31 0.19 -11.76 -3.95
CA VAL A 31 1.57 -11.55 -4.38
C VAL A 31 1.64 -11.30 -5.90
N VAL A 32 2.76 -10.79 -6.37
CA VAL A 32 3.08 -10.72 -7.80
C VAL A 32 3.42 -12.12 -8.31
N PRO A 33 3.01 -12.51 -9.52
CA PRO A 33 3.31 -13.82 -10.10
C PRO A 33 4.81 -14.13 -10.10
N ASN A 34 5.16 -15.38 -9.88
CA ASN A 34 6.55 -15.83 -9.93
C ASN A 34 7.20 -15.49 -11.29
N GLY A 35 8.43 -14.97 -11.26
CA GLY A 35 9.16 -14.54 -12.45
C GLY A 35 8.70 -13.19 -13.01
N SER A 36 7.83 -12.46 -12.30
CA SER A 36 7.31 -11.16 -12.74
C SER A 36 7.90 -10.02 -11.89
N PHE A 37 8.09 -8.89 -12.52
CA PHE A 37 8.47 -7.62 -11.92
C PHE A 37 7.32 -6.63 -12.02
N GLN A 38 6.95 -5.97 -10.94
CA GLN A 38 5.92 -4.95 -10.91
C GLN A 38 6.48 -3.66 -10.30
N ALA A 39 6.26 -2.54 -11.00
CA ALA A 39 6.58 -1.21 -10.51
C ALA A 39 5.28 -0.42 -10.33
N GLU A 40 5.09 0.12 -9.14
CA GLU A 40 3.97 0.98 -8.77
C GLU A 40 4.53 2.34 -8.41
N ASN A 41 4.08 3.38 -9.10
CA ASN A 41 4.58 4.74 -8.92
C ASN A 41 3.42 5.69 -8.71
N GLY A 42 3.67 6.78 -7.99
CA GLY A 42 2.66 7.79 -7.80
C GLY A 42 3.20 9.08 -7.22
N VAL A 43 2.37 10.09 -7.25
CA VAL A 43 2.62 11.39 -6.62
C VAL A 43 1.46 11.69 -5.70
N ASN A 44 1.77 12.05 -4.45
CA ASN A 44 0.79 12.45 -3.45
C ASN A 44 1.04 13.90 -3.04
N LEU A 45 -0.01 14.69 -3.00
CA LEU A 45 -0.04 15.99 -2.35
C LEU A 45 -0.70 15.82 -0.98
N THR A 46 0.02 16.13 0.09
CA THR A 46 -0.50 16.11 1.45
C THR A 46 -0.55 17.53 2.02
N ALA A 47 -1.72 17.96 2.45
CA ALA A 47 -1.92 19.23 3.13
C ALA A 47 -2.20 19.00 4.62
N ARG A 48 -1.45 19.73 5.45
CA ARG A 48 -1.67 19.84 6.89
C ARG A 48 -2.00 21.29 7.23
N ARG A 49 -2.41 21.59 8.45
CA ARG A 49 -2.83 22.94 8.86
C ARG A 49 -1.81 24.02 8.51
N THR A 50 -0.52 23.72 8.65
CA THR A 50 0.58 24.69 8.50
C THR A 50 1.61 24.29 7.47
N SER A 51 1.45 23.15 6.81
CA SER A 51 2.45 22.64 5.86
C SER A 51 1.80 21.91 4.68
N ARG A 52 2.51 21.84 3.59
CA ARG A 52 2.17 21.03 2.42
C ARG A 52 3.42 20.30 1.95
N SER A 53 3.27 19.04 1.58
CA SER A 53 4.31 18.23 0.94
C SER A 53 3.79 17.58 -0.32
N ILE A 54 4.70 17.30 -1.23
CA ILE A 54 4.51 16.41 -2.35
C ILE A 54 5.43 15.22 -2.11
N ASP A 55 4.87 14.03 -2.11
CA ASP A 55 5.60 12.79 -2.03
C ASP A 55 5.58 12.16 -3.43
N GLY A 56 6.70 11.95 -3.99
CA GLY A 56 6.90 11.36 -5.32
C GLY A 56 8.26 10.66 -5.32
N THR A 57 8.47 9.64 -5.99
CA THR A 57 7.65 8.88 -6.90
C THR A 57 6.74 7.83 -6.21
N ASN A 58 6.75 7.74 -4.90
CA ASN A 58 6.00 6.72 -4.13
C ASN A 58 6.18 5.33 -4.76
N THR A 59 7.43 5.05 -5.15
CA THR A 59 7.75 3.87 -5.94
C THR A 59 7.74 2.65 -5.05
N ARG A 60 6.99 1.64 -5.48
CA ARG A 60 7.05 0.30 -4.91
C ARG A 60 7.51 -0.65 -6.00
N ILE A 61 8.57 -1.39 -5.71
CA ILE A 61 9.07 -2.45 -6.57
C ILE A 61 8.69 -3.78 -5.94
N ARG A 62 8.01 -4.62 -6.72
CA ARG A 62 7.59 -5.96 -6.29
C ARG A 62 8.14 -6.98 -7.28
N LEU A 63 8.79 -8.01 -6.77
CA LEU A 63 9.43 -9.07 -7.56
C LEU A 63 8.92 -10.43 -7.09
N GLY A 64 8.19 -11.14 -7.93
CA GLY A 64 7.75 -12.52 -7.66
C GLY A 64 8.94 -13.48 -7.76
N VAL A 65 9.47 -13.94 -6.64
CA VAL A 65 10.72 -14.73 -6.58
C VAL A 65 10.47 -16.22 -6.42
N ALA A 66 9.29 -16.60 -5.98
CA ALA A 66 8.86 -17.99 -5.84
C ALA A 66 7.33 -18.08 -5.88
N HIS A 67 6.81 -19.30 -5.94
CA HIS A 67 5.36 -19.50 -5.81
C HIS A 67 4.87 -18.94 -4.48
N CYS A 68 3.92 -18.01 -4.55
CA CYS A 68 3.33 -17.32 -3.38
C CYS A 68 4.29 -16.42 -2.56
N VAL A 69 5.45 -16.03 -3.10
CA VAL A 69 6.41 -15.17 -2.40
C VAL A 69 6.88 -14.05 -3.30
N GLU A 70 6.87 -12.83 -2.79
CA GLU A 70 7.46 -11.66 -3.45
C GLU A 70 8.42 -10.90 -2.53
N LEU A 71 9.37 -10.19 -3.16
CA LEU A 71 10.19 -9.17 -2.52
C LEU A 71 9.64 -7.79 -2.84
N LEU A 72 9.67 -6.90 -1.85
CA LEU A 72 9.25 -5.51 -1.98
C LEU A 72 10.37 -4.57 -1.55
N ASP A 73 10.44 -3.43 -2.22
CA ASP A 73 11.24 -2.29 -1.81
C ASP A 73 10.40 -1.02 -1.91
N LEU A 74 10.58 -0.09 -0.98
CA LEU A 74 9.74 1.09 -0.80
C LEU A 74 10.58 2.37 -0.69
N PRO A 75 11.31 2.79 -1.73
CA PRO A 75 11.92 4.10 -1.74
C PRO A 75 10.87 5.19 -2.01
N ASP A 76 10.98 6.32 -1.32
CA ASP A 76 10.11 7.47 -1.50
C ASP A 76 10.88 8.78 -1.44
N TYR A 77 10.43 9.78 -2.19
CA TYR A 77 10.99 11.12 -2.16
C TYR A 77 9.95 12.12 -1.66
N VAL A 78 10.23 12.74 -0.55
CA VAL A 78 9.39 13.78 0.07
C VAL A 78 9.92 15.15 -0.29
N HIS A 79 9.06 16.04 -0.75
CA HIS A 79 9.36 17.43 -0.99
C HIS A 79 8.42 18.35 -0.23
N SER A 80 8.97 19.15 0.68
CA SER A 80 8.19 20.17 1.37
C SER A 80 7.95 21.38 0.47
N VAL A 81 6.69 21.62 0.12
CA VAL A 81 6.27 22.74 -0.72
C VAL A 81 6.06 24.01 0.11
N HIS A 82 5.57 23.86 1.35
CA HIS A 82 5.27 24.98 2.25
C HIS A 82 5.42 24.57 3.71
N GLY A 83 5.83 25.50 4.55
CA GLY A 83 5.92 25.29 6.01
C GLY A 83 7.28 24.77 6.48
N GLY A 84 8.32 24.75 5.64
CA GLY A 84 9.70 24.42 6.06
C GLY A 84 9.92 22.98 6.51
N GLY A 85 9.08 22.05 6.04
CA GLY A 85 9.22 20.61 6.31
C GLY A 85 10.47 20.02 5.67
N PRO A 86 10.80 18.75 5.94
CA PRO A 86 11.94 18.07 5.37
C PRO A 86 11.76 17.84 3.87
N THR A 87 12.87 17.79 3.15
CA THR A 87 12.95 17.41 1.73
C THR A 87 14.08 16.42 1.56
N GLY A 88 13.84 15.32 0.82
CA GLY A 88 14.82 14.30 0.53
C GLY A 88 14.19 12.91 0.39
N PHE A 89 15.03 11.90 0.19
CA PHE A 89 14.60 10.51 0.13
C PHE A 89 14.28 9.96 1.54
N SER A 90 13.28 9.09 1.62
CA SER A 90 13.00 8.27 2.80
C SER A 90 14.00 7.12 2.92
N ASP A 91 13.90 6.40 4.02
CA ASP A 91 14.66 5.17 4.23
C ASP A 91 14.20 4.08 3.25
N VAL A 92 15.15 3.32 2.74
CA VAL A 92 14.86 2.11 1.96
C VAL A 92 14.36 1.03 2.92
N ALA A 93 13.30 0.32 2.55
CA ALA A 93 12.64 -0.66 3.43
C ALA A 93 12.32 -1.96 2.68
N PRO A 94 13.33 -2.79 2.36
CA PRO A 94 13.10 -4.08 1.75
C PRO A 94 12.22 -4.95 2.65
N ALA A 95 11.37 -5.73 2.00
CA ALA A 95 10.45 -6.63 2.68
C ALA A 95 10.24 -7.91 1.88
N ILE A 96 9.80 -8.95 2.56
CA ILE A 96 9.33 -10.20 1.97
C ILE A 96 7.86 -10.35 2.29
N LYS A 97 7.06 -10.73 1.31
CA LYS A 97 5.63 -11.01 1.46
C LYS A 97 5.35 -12.43 1.00
N ALA A 98 4.60 -13.15 1.81
CA ALA A 98 4.16 -14.51 1.52
C ALA A 98 2.61 -14.56 1.57
N GLN A 99 1.99 -15.09 0.53
CA GLN A 99 0.56 -15.36 0.51
C GLN A 99 0.28 -16.65 1.28
N LEU A 100 -0.57 -16.56 2.31
CA LEU A 100 -0.87 -17.64 3.25
C LEU A 100 -2.22 -18.34 2.94
N GLY A 101 -3.08 -17.68 2.18
CA GLY A 101 -4.43 -18.13 1.87
C GLY A 101 -4.64 -18.40 0.39
N PRO A 102 -5.84 -18.86 0.01
CA PRO A 102 -7.12 -18.56 0.69
C PRO A 102 -7.37 -19.41 1.92
N LEU A 103 -7.89 -18.76 2.96
CA LEU A 103 -8.42 -19.41 4.15
C LEU A 103 -9.86 -19.90 3.92
N SER A 104 -10.41 -20.63 4.89
CA SER A 104 -11.81 -21.01 4.86
C SER A 104 -12.72 -19.80 4.69
N GLY A 105 -13.79 -19.93 3.91
CA GLY A 105 -14.71 -18.82 3.59
C GLY A 105 -14.23 -17.88 2.50
N GLY A 106 -13.17 -18.23 1.75
CA GLY A 106 -12.69 -17.45 0.61
C GLY A 106 -11.93 -16.17 0.98
N VAL A 107 -11.36 -16.12 2.17
CA VAL A 107 -10.51 -15.00 2.61
C VAL A 107 -9.10 -15.20 2.08
N ALA A 108 -8.63 -14.31 1.24
CA ALA A 108 -7.22 -14.20 0.88
C ALA A 108 -6.45 -13.51 2.03
N LEU A 109 -5.27 -13.99 2.35
CA LEU A 109 -4.42 -13.48 3.42
C LEU A 109 -2.97 -13.56 3.01
N SER A 110 -2.19 -12.56 3.34
CA SER A 110 -0.74 -12.63 3.28
C SER A 110 -0.07 -12.05 4.53
N ALA A 111 1.20 -12.36 4.70
CA ALA A 111 2.05 -11.78 5.72
C ALA A 111 3.27 -11.14 5.06
N THR A 112 3.61 -9.94 5.52
CA THR A 112 4.80 -9.22 5.10
C THR A 112 5.68 -8.94 6.31
N ALA A 113 6.97 -9.17 6.17
CA ALA A 113 7.99 -8.74 7.13
C ALA A 113 9.01 -7.86 6.40
N GLY A 114 9.30 -6.69 6.95
CA GLY A 114 10.21 -5.72 6.35
C GLY A 114 11.11 -5.06 7.38
N LEU A 115 12.19 -4.44 6.89
CA LEU A 115 13.16 -3.74 7.70
C LEU A 115 13.58 -2.45 7.00
N GLY A 116 13.25 -1.30 7.61
CA GLY A 116 13.75 0.00 7.19
C GLY A 116 15.21 0.19 7.56
N PHE A 117 16.03 0.62 6.60
CA PHE A 117 17.45 0.93 6.76
C PHE A 117 17.62 2.46 6.84
N PRO A 118 18.46 3.00 7.72
CA PRO A 118 18.64 4.45 7.88
C PRO A 118 19.47 5.05 6.72
N THR A 119 18.95 4.97 5.51
CA THR A 119 19.59 5.41 4.25
C THR A 119 19.07 6.77 3.75
N GLY A 120 17.98 7.23 4.33
CA GLY A 120 17.30 8.45 3.88
C GLY A 120 18.00 9.74 4.31
N ALA A 121 17.44 10.85 3.84
CA ALA A 121 17.90 12.18 4.21
C ALA A 121 17.77 12.40 5.74
N SER A 122 18.74 13.07 6.34
CA SER A 122 18.87 13.20 7.82
C SER A 122 17.64 13.76 8.54
N ARG A 123 16.79 14.54 7.88
CA ARG A 123 15.54 15.08 8.44
C ARG A 123 14.32 14.17 8.21
N ILE A 124 14.47 13.07 7.47
CA ILE A 124 13.39 12.14 7.11
C ILE A 124 13.67 10.76 7.68
N SER A 125 14.94 10.33 7.65
CA SER A 125 15.36 9.02 8.16
C SER A 125 14.96 8.80 9.63
N GLY A 126 14.58 7.59 9.95
CA GLY A 126 14.39 7.14 11.33
C GLY A 126 15.67 6.95 12.12
N HIS A 127 16.86 7.08 11.48
CA HIS A 127 18.20 6.91 12.08
C HIS A 127 18.43 5.59 12.80
N ALA A 128 17.59 4.60 12.55
CA ALA A 128 17.66 3.27 13.15
C ALA A 128 17.11 2.23 12.17
N PHE A 129 17.37 0.97 12.44
CA PHE A 129 16.67 -0.13 11.78
C PHE A 129 15.23 -0.20 12.30
N ASN A 130 14.27 -0.04 11.40
CA ASN A 130 12.85 0.04 11.73
C ASN A 130 12.11 -1.20 11.20
N PRO A 131 11.93 -2.25 12.03
CA PRO A 131 11.16 -3.42 11.62
C PRO A 131 9.69 -3.08 11.37
N MET A 132 9.06 -3.82 10.44
CA MET A 132 7.62 -3.76 10.23
C MET A 132 7.05 -5.15 9.91
N SER A 133 5.79 -5.34 10.25
CA SER A 133 4.99 -6.47 9.78
C SER A 133 3.64 -5.99 9.30
N LYS A 134 3.09 -6.66 8.26
CA LYS A 134 1.77 -6.36 7.71
C LYS A 134 1.02 -7.66 7.44
N PHE A 135 -0.29 -7.62 7.65
CA PHE A 135 -1.21 -8.74 7.44
C PHE A 135 -2.43 -8.26 6.64
N PRO A 136 -2.28 -8.04 5.32
CA PRO A 136 -3.40 -7.69 4.46
C PRO A 136 -4.27 -8.92 4.19
N TRP A 137 -5.58 -8.70 4.21
CA TRP A 137 -6.59 -9.69 3.89
C TRP A 137 -7.64 -9.10 2.94
N SER A 138 -8.28 -9.95 2.13
CA SER A 138 -9.40 -9.55 1.29
C SER A 138 -10.43 -10.67 1.15
N ARG A 139 -11.66 -10.29 0.83
CA ARG A 139 -12.76 -11.21 0.55
C ARG A 139 -13.72 -10.62 -0.44
N GLU A 140 -14.04 -11.36 -1.49
CA GLU A 140 -15.17 -11.05 -2.37
C GLU A 140 -16.47 -11.47 -1.71
N ILE A 141 -17.46 -10.57 -1.67
CA ILE A 141 -18.78 -10.82 -1.08
C ILE A 141 -19.88 -10.95 -2.12
N GLY A 142 -19.50 -10.98 -3.41
CA GLY A 142 -20.38 -11.17 -4.56
C GLY A 142 -20.96 -9.89 -5.12
N GLY A 143 -21.50 -9.98 -6.31
CA GLY A 143 -22.09 -8.84 -7.03
C GLY A 143 -21.09 -7.73 -7.37
N GLY A 144 -19.79 -8.01 -7.46
CA GLY A 144 -18.72 -7.03 -7.70
C GLY A 144 -18.36 -6.21 -6.45
N TRP A 145 -18.77 -6.63 -5.25
CA TRP A 145 -18.35 -6.04 -3.99
C TRP A 145 -17.21 -6.83 -3.35
N GLY A 146 -16.25 -6.12 -2.81
CA GLY A 146 -15.14 -6.66 -2.04
C GLY A 146 -14.99 -5.96 -0.70
N LEU A 147 -14.44 -6.69 0.25
CA LEU A 147 -13.97 -6.18 1.53
C LEU A 147 -12.50 -6.51 1.67
N SER A 148 -11.72 -5.56 2.13
CA SER A 148 -10.32 -5.79 2.46
C SER A 148 -9.91 -4.99 3.68
N GLY A 149 -8.75 -5.28 4.20
CA GLY A 149 -8.17 -4.56 5.31
C GLY A 149 -6.77 -5.06 5.61
N MET A 150 -6.08 -4.34 6.45
CA MET A 150 -4.72 -4.66 6.83
C MET A 150 -4.48 -4.28 8.29
N PHE A 151 -3.74 -5.12 8.98
CA PHE A 151 -3.10 -4.75 10.23
C PHE A 151 -1.60 -4.61 9.98
N THR A 152 -1.04 -3.46 10.38
CA THR A 152 0.39 -3.18 10.28
C THR A 152 0.94 -2.85 11.66
N GLN A 153 2.12 -3.37 11.96
CA GLN A 153 2.88 -2.96 13.13
C GLN A 153 4.23 -2.41 12.69
N PHE A 154 4.49 -1.16 13.03
CA PHE A 154 5.78 -0.52 12.85
C PHE A 154 6.48 -0.40 14.19
N TRP A 155 7.80 -0.62 14.21
CA TRP A 155 8.67 -0.39 15.36
C TRP A 155 9.75 0.64 14.99
N PHE A 156 9.97 1.61 15.86
CA PHE A 156 10.94 2.69 15.70
C PHE A 156 11.88 2.75 16.91
N PRO A 157 12.85 1.82 17.03
CA PRO A 157 13.72 1.70 18.21
C PRO A 157 14.51 2.97 18.52
N GLY A 158 14.80 3.80 17.49
CA GLY A 158 15.49 5.08 17.63
C GLY A 158 14.61 6.24 18.14
N GLN A 159 13.31 6.02 18.35
CA GLN A 159 12.35 7.07 18.71
C GLN A 159 11.85 6.90 20.15
N PRO A 160 12.38 7.65 21.14
CA PRO A 160 12.08 7.41 22.55
C PRO A 160 10.62 7.73 22.94
N LYS A 161 9.91 8.57 22.17
CA LYS A 161 8.54 9.01 22.47
C LYS A 161 7.43 8.32 21.67
N SER A 162 7.77 7.59 20.63
CA SER A 162 6.79 6.87 19.80
C SER A 162 7.51 5.73 19.08
N ASN A 163 7.86 4.71 19.85
CA ASN A 163 8.66 3.60 19.36
C ASN A 163 7.85 2.49 18.68
N ALA A 164 6.53 2.62 18.63
CA ALA A 164 5.66 1.72 17.89
C ALA A 164 4.39 2.43 17.41
N ILE A 165 3.94 2.05 16.22
CA ILE A 165 2.65 2.46 15.65
C ILE A 165 1.94 1.19 15.18
N SER A 166 0.72 0.97 15.69
CA SER A 166 -0.20 -0.01 15.11
C SER A 166 -1.10 0.69 14.14
N GLU A 167 -1.19 0.20 12.92
CA GLU A 167 -2.10 0.70 11.88
C GLU A 167 -3.17 -0.36 11.61
N ALA A 168 -4.40 0.07 11.46
CA ALA A 168 -5.50 -0.77 11.03
C ALA A 168 -6.28 -0.08 9.91
N THR A 169 -6.53 -0.82 8.84
CA THR A 169 -7.29 -0.32 7.70
C THR A 169 -8.49 -1.20 7.41
N PHE A 170 -9.52 -0.62 6.79
CA PHE A 170 -10.69 -1.33 6.31
C PHE A 170 -11.20 -0.67 5.02
N VAL A 171 -11.40 -1.48 3.99
CA VAL A 171 -11.82 -1.06 2.65
C VAL A 171 -13.12 -1.74 2.27
N VAL A 172 -14.00 -0.98 1.67
CA VAL A 172 -15.12 -1.47 0.88
C VAL A 172 -14.87 -1.06 -0.56
N GLU A 173 -14.86 -2.02 -1.45
CA GLU A 173 -14.62 -1.78 -2.87
C GLU A 173 -15.78 -2.25 -3.74
N ARG A 174 -15.91 -1.65 -4.92
CA ARG A 174 -16.92 -1.98 -5.92
C ARG A 174 -16.32 -1.98 -7.31
N GLU A 175 -16.46 -3.09 -8.01
CA GLU A 175 -16.14 -3.18 -9.44
C GLU A 175 -17.15 -2.37 -10.27
N ILE A 176 -16.64 -1.51 -11.15
CA ILE A 176 -17.41 -0.69 -12.07
C ILE A 176 -17.09 -1.10 -13.51
N GLY A 177 -17.96 -1.90 -14.08
CA GLY A 177 -17.69 -2.50 -15.41
C GLY A 177 -16.56 -3.51 -15.37
N ALA A 178 -15.77 -3.56 -16.44
CA ALA A 178 -14.72 -4.57 -16.62
C ALA A 178 -13.31 -4.08 -16.23
N HIS A 179 -13.12 -2.78 -16.04
CA HIS A 179 -11.79 -2.19 -15.97
C HIS A 179 -11.58 -1.24 -14.80
N ALA A 180 -12.62 -0.85 -14.08
CA ALA A 180 -12.51 0.12 -13.01
C ALA A 180 -13.03 -0.44 -11.68
N ASP A 181 -12.41 0.00 -10.60
CA ASP A 181 -12.88 -0.21 -9.25
C ASP A 181 -13.02 1.13 -8.53
N LEU A 182 -14.01 1.25 -7.67
CA LEU A 182 -14.14 2.33 -6.69
C LEU A 182 -13.94 1.75 -5.30
N PHE A 183 -13.33 2.54 -4.41
CA PHE A 183 -13.20 2.13 -3.02
C PHE A 183 -13.44 3.29 -2.06
N VAL A 184 -13.80 2.93 -0.84
CA VAL A 184 -13.76 3.78 0.35
C VAL A 184 -12.99 3.04 1.42
N GLU A 185 -12.02 3.71 2.01
CA GLU A 185 -11.11 3.17 3.01
C GLU A 185 -11.12 4.00 4.28
N TYR A 186 -11.12 3.33 5.42
CA TYR A 186 -10.76 3.89 6.70
C TYR A 186 -9.34 3.47 7.05
N VAL A 187 -8.52 4.41 7.53
CA VAL A 187 -7.17 4.16 8.04
C VAL A 187 -7.05 4.75 9.44
N GLY A 188 -6.56 3.97 10.37
CA GLY A 188 -6.29 4.40 11.72
C GLY A 188 -4.87 4.06 12.17
N ASP A 189 -4.08 5.09 12.48
CA ASP A 189 -2.75 4.99 13.10
C ASP A 189 -2.88 5.18 14.61
N TYR A 190 -2.34 4.24 15.36
CA TYR A 190 -2.40 4.21 16.82
C TYR A 190 -0.99 4.15 17.41
N PRO A 191 -0.29 5.31 17.50
CA PRO A 191 1.02 5.37 18.16
C PRO A 191 0.88 5.13 19.66
N ASN A 192 1.86 4.42 20.25
CA ASN A 192 1.78 3.99 21.64
C ASN A 192 1.82 5.12 22.69
N HIS A 193 2.27 6.32 22.34
CA HIS A 193 2.40 7.44 23.28
C HIS A 193 1.75 8.75 22.80
N SER A 194 0.84 8.69 21.86
CA SER A 194 0.17 9.88 21.35
C SER A 194 -1.22 9.56 20.81
N GLY A 195 -2.03 10.57 20.56
CA GLY A 195 -3.38 10.36 20.05
C GLY A 195 -3.39 9.78 18.63
N PRO A 196 -4.48 9.14 18.21
CA PRO A 196 -4.58 8.48 16.90
C PRO A 196 -4.57 9.48 15.74
N GLY A 197 -4.00 9.05 14.61
CA GLY A 197 -4.21 9.61 13.30
C GLY A 197 -5.28 8.80 12.58
N GLN A 198 -6.36 9.43 12.10
CA GLN A 198 -7.43 8.71 11.41
C GLN A 198 -7.83 9.47 10.15
N VAL A 199 -8.02 8.75 9.05
CA VAL A 199 -8.42 9.33 7.75
C VAL A 199 -9.50 8.49 7.09
N ILE A 200 -10.29 9.13 6.24
CA ILE A 200 -11.09 8.48 5.20
C ILE A 200 -10.41 8.77 3.88
N ASN A 201 -10.21 7.73 3.11
CA ASN A 201 -9.66 7.73 1.77
C ASN A 201 -10.70 7.16 0.80
N SER A 202 -10.73 7.67 -0.42
CA SER A 202 -11.58 7.11 -1.48
C SER A 202 -10.89 7.34 -2.82
N GLY A 203 -11.10 6.44 -3.75
CA GLY A 203 -10.46 6.53 -5.04
C GLY A 203 -10.96 5.52 -6.04
N THR A 204 -10.24 5.46 -7.13
CA THR A 204 -10.52 4.56 -8.24
C THR A 204 -9.22 4.07 -8.86
N ALA A 205 -9.26 2.85 -9.35
CA ALA A 205 -8.24 2.29 -10.22
C ALA A 205 -8.88 1.96 -11.58
N TYR A 206 -8.14 2.21 -12.66
CA TYR A 206 -8.54 1.87 -14.02
C TYR A 206 -7.47 1.04 -14.70
N ARG A 207 -7.78 -0.21 -15.03
CA ARG A 207 -6.93 -1.16 -15.75
C ARG A 207 -7.19 -1.05 -17.24
N PHE A 208 -6.25 -0.49 -17.98
CA PHE A 208 -6.36 -0.40 -19.44
C PHE A 208 -5.73 -1.58 -20.17
N THR A 209 -4.89 -2.35 -19.48
CA THR A 209 -4.45 -3.70 -19.88
C THR A 209 -4.42 -4.62 -18.66
N PRO A 210 -4.29 -5.94 -18.83
CA PRO A 210 -4.15 -6.86 -17.70
C PRO A 210 -2.91 -6.58 -16.81
N THR A 211 -1.92 -5.85 -17.32
CA THR A 211 -0.65 -5.58 -16.64
C THR A 211 -0.40 -4.11 -16.37
N GLN A 212 -1.37 -3.23 -16.66
CA GLN A 212 -1.18 -1.79 -16.48
C GLN A 212 -2.43 -1.12 -15.90
N GLN A 213 -2.19 -0.23 -14.95
CA GLN A 213 -3.23 0.47 -14.20
C GLN A 213 -2.84 1.92 -13.97
N ILE A 214 -3.81 2.82 -14.03
CA ILE A 214 -3.73 4.15 -13.42
C ILE A 214 -4.65 4.21 -12.22
N ASP A 215 -4.32 5.03 -11.25
CA ASP A 215 -5.13 5.20 -10.05
C ASP A 215 -5.19 6.66 -9.61
N PHE A 216 -6.29 7.00 -8.95
CA PHE A 216 -6.49 8.29 -8.31
C PHE A 216 -7.13 8.08 -6.96
N HIS A 217 -6.69 8.83 -5.95
CA HIS A 217 -7.34 8.84 -4.65
C HIS A 217 -7.34 10.24 -4.01
N ALA A 218 -8.26 10.42 -3.11
CA ALA A 218 -8.41 11.61 -2.30
C ALA A 218 -8.92 11.25 -0.91
N GLY A 219 -8.43 11.94 0.10
CA GLY A 219 -8.87 11.69 1.45
C GLY A 219 -8.74 12.89 2.36
N PHE A 220 -9.29 12.77 3.56
CA PHE A 220 -9.26 13.79 4.59
C PHE A 220 -9.12 13.19 5.98
N GLY A 221 -8.56 13.98 6.86
CA GLY A 221 -8.33 13.59 8.24
C GLY A 221 -9.55 13.76 9.13
N LEU A 222 -9.73 12.80 10.02
CA LEU A 222 -10.80 12.79 11.02
C LEU A 222 -10.31 13.30 12.38
N THR A 223 -8.99 13.33 12.60
CA THR A 223 -8.39 13.74 13.88
C THR A 223 -7.44 14.90 13.70
N LYS A 224 -7.03 15.54 14.82
CA LYS A 224 -6.09 16.67 14.79
C LYS A 224 -4.69 16.27 14.30
N ARG A 225 -4.30 15.01 14.37
CA ARG A 225 -2.99 14.49 13.94
C ARG A 225 -2.97 14.15 12.45
N SER A 226 -4.11 13.92 11.87
CA SER A 226 -4.25 13.55 10.48
C SER A 226 -3.95 14.74 9.54
N PRO A 227 -3.64 14.49 8.26
CA PRO A 227 -3.66 15.50 7.22
C PRO A 227 -5.02 16.21 7.16
N THR A 228 -5.06 17.45 6.72
CA THR A 228 -6.34 18.12 6.44
C THR A 228 -7.01 17.47 5.24
N TYR A 229 -6.22 17.25 4.18
CA TYR A 229 -6.60 16.47 3.01
C TYR A 229 -5.34 15.95 2.30
N PHE A 230 -5.51 14.96 1.46
CA PHE A 230 -4.48 14.48 0.54
C PHE A 230 -5.10 14.07 -0.78
N LEU A 231 -4.28 14.11 -1.84
CA LEU A 231 -4.64 13.71 -3.19
C LEU A 231 -3.48 12.91 -3.77
N GLY A 232 -3.78 11.86 -4.49
CA GLY A 232 -2.76 11.05 -5.15
C GLY A 232 -3.18 10.61 -6.54
N LEU A 233 -2.17 10.46 -7.39
CA LEU A 233 -2.27 9.91 -8.73
C LEU A 233 -1.17 8.89 -8.92
N GLY A 234 -1.47 7.75 -9.52
CA GLY A 234 -0.49 6.70 -9.73
C GLY A 234 -0.59 6.00 -11.07
N TYR A 235 0.50 5.30 -11.37
CA TYR A 235 0.62 4.40 -12.50
C TYR A 235 1.40 3.16 -12.08
N SER A 236 0.86 2.00 -12.41
CA SER A 236 1.45 0.71 -12.09
C SER A 236 1.59 -0.14 -13.35
N VAL A 237 2.69 -0.85 -13.45
CA VAL A 237 2.99 -1.75 -14.58
C VAL A 237 3.65 -3.03 -14.08
N ARG A 238 3.25 -4.17 -14.68
CA ARG A 238 3.85 -5.48 -14.45
C ARG A 238 4.46 -6.02 -15.74
N PHE A 239 5.65 -6.57 -15.62
CA PHE A 239 6.39 -7.27 -16.66
C PHE A 239 6.50 -8.73 -16.24
N ASP A 240 5.99 -9.63 -17.09
CA ASP A 240 5.90 -11.06 -16.79
C ASP A 240 7.05 -11.84 -17.44
N SER A 241 7.36 -13.02 -16.89
CA SER A 241 8.29 -14.00 -17.46
C SER A 241 9.72 -13.45 -17.66
N LEU A 242 10.27 -12.79 -16.65
CA LEU A 242 11.63 -12.24 -16.71
C LEU A 242 12.71 -13.29 -16.45
N PHE A 243 12.38 -14.39 -15.76
CA PHE A 243 13.27 -15.49 -15.45
C PHE A 243 12.53 -16.80 -15.17
#